data_7114f422d87cedd3c4b8797816376d65
#
_entry.id   7114f422d87cedd3c4b8797816376d65
#
_cell.length_a   1.000
_cell.length_b   1.000
_cell.length_c   1.000
_cell.angle_alpha   90.00
_cell.angle_beta   90.00
_cell.angle_gamma   90.00
#
_symmetry.space_group_name_H-M   'P 1'
#
loop_
_entity.id
_entity.type
_entity.pdbx_description
1 polymer ?
#
loop_
_entity_poly.entity_id
_entity_poly.type
_entity_poly.pdbx_seq_one_letter_code
_entity_poly.pdbx_strand_id
1 'polypeptide(L)'
;LVANEMAPRPHNSGHYTIDACDVSQFGLQVRCMAGLPLVMPRLHSPTVMLNLLGDLWFADGQERTPPWDRVLALPGVHLHLYGKTSARPGRKMGHLTVTAATPDAATATAQQVCVLLGLPAF
;
A
#
# COMPACT_ATOMS: atom_id res chain seq x y z
N LEU A 1 7.67 -24.22 -2.39
CA LEU A 1 8.07 -22.84 -2.07
C LEU A 1 9.32 -22.49 -2.85
N VAL A 2 9.34 -21.31 -3.46
CA VAL A 2 10.48 -20.78 -4.20
C VAL A 2 10.86 -19.44 -3.57
N ALA A 3 12.16 -19.24 -3.30
CA ALA A 3 12.66 -17.95 -2.84
C ALA A 3 12.58 -16.96 -4.02
N ASN A 4 11.94 -15.80 -3.80
CA ASN A 4 11.83 -14.75 -4.80
C ASN A 4 12.96 -13.72 -4.63
N GLU A 5 13.04 -13.10 -3.45
CA GLU A 5 14.09 -12.12 -3.13
C GLU A 5 14.30 -12.05 -1.61
N MET A 6 15.42 -11.47 -1.19
CA MET A 6 15.70 -11.12 0.19
C MET A 6 15.94 -9.62 0.29
N ALA A 7 15.17 -8.93 1.12
CA ALA A 7 15.34 -7.50 1.38
C ALA A 7 15.99 -7.30 2.77
N PRO A 8 17.23 -6.78 2.85
CA PRO A 8 17.92 -6.54 4.12
C PRO A 8 17.50 -5.25 4.83
N ARG A 9 16.37 -4.67 4.43
CA ARG A 9 15.79 -3.41 4.93
C ARG A 9 14.27 -3.45 4.79
N PRO A 10 13.53 -2.50 5.41
CA PRO A 10 12.11 -2.33 5.10
C PRO A 10 11.88 -2.26 3.59
N HIS A 11 10.92 -3.04 3.14
CA HIS A 11 10.67 -3.25 1.72
C HIS A 11 9.21 -3.05 1.39
N ASN A 12 8.93 -2.72 0.12
CA ASN A 12 7.58 -2.48 -0.39
C ASN A 12 6.59 -3.61 -0.05
N SER A 13 7.03 -4.86 -0.12
CA SER A 13 6.18 -6.01 0.21
C SER A 13 5.69 -6.04 1.67
N GLY A 14 6.34 -5.30 2.57
CA GLY A 14 5.97 -5.18 3.97
C GLY A 14 5.22 -3.89 4.31
N HIS A 15 4.91 -3.01 3.35
CA HIS A 15 4.25 -1.74 3.66
C HIS A 15 2.83 -1.90 4.21
N TYR A 16 2.11 -2.97 3.80
CA TYR A 16 0.79 -3.29 4.35
C TYR A 16 0.77 -3.43 5.87
N THR A 17 1.93 -3.73 6.48
CA THR A 17 2.04 -3.89 7.93
C THR A 17 1.75 -2.61 8.71
N ILE A 18 1.76 -1.44 8.06
CA ILE A 18 1.43 -0.16 8.70
C ILE A 18 -0.02 -0.18 9.18
N ASP A 19 -0.94 -0.67 8.32
CA ASP A 19 -2.38 -0.59 8.55
C ASP A 19 -3.01 -1.92 8.96
N ALA A 20 -2.34 -3.05 8.72
CA ALA A 20 -2.93 -4.38 8.91
C ALA A 20 -2.26 -5.22 9.99
N CYS A 21 -1.14 -4.77 10.60
CA CYS A 21 -0.45 -5.48 11.66
C CYS A 21 -0.36 -4.63 12.93
N ASP A 22 -0.26 -5.31 14.08
CA ASP A 22 -0.06 -4.66 15.39
C ASP A 22 1.30 -3.98 15.56
N VAL A 23 2.27 -4.32 14.72
CA VAL A 23 3.55 -3.63 14.57
C VAL A 23 4.00 -3.65 13.11
N SER A 24 4.39 -2.49 12.59
CA SER A 24 4.86 -2.38 11.21
C SER A 24 6.33 -2.81 11.07
N GLN A 25 6.74 -3.12 9.83
CA GLN A 25 8.17 -3.36 9.51
C GLN A 25 9.06 -2.16 9.92
N PHE A 26 8.55 -0.94 9.83
CA PHE A 26 9.28 0.27 10.24
C PHE A 26 9.42 0.34 11.76
N GLY A 27 8.35 0.02 12.51
CA GLY A 27 8.39 -0.07 13.96
C GLY A 27 9.37 -1.13 14.44
N LEU A 28 9.42 -2.28 13.79
CA LEU A 28 10.41 -3.33 14.09
C LEU A 28 11.83 -2.87 13.77
N GLN A 29 12.04 -2.16 12.65
CA GLN A 29 13.37 -1.61 12.34
C GLN A 29 13.84 -0.64 13.43
N VAL A 30 12.98 0.29 13.86
CA VAL A 30 13.32 1.22 14.97
C VAL A 30 13.65 0.46 16.25
N ARG A 31 12.88 -0.57 16.59
CA ARG A 31 13.16 -1.41 17.76
C ARG A 31 14.52 -2.10 17.64
N CYS A 32 14.85 -2.68 16.47
CA CYS A 32 16.15 -3.29 16.23
C CYS A 32 17.30 -2.28 16.46
N MET A 33 17.18 -1.07 15.89
CA MET A 33 18.22 -0.05 15.98
C MET A 33 18.38 0.50 17.40
N ALA A 34 17.29 0.56 18.16
CA ALA A 34 17.29 1.07 19.54
C ALA A 34 17.54 -0.02 20.59
N GLY A 35 17.79 -1.28 20.21
CA GLY A 35 17.96 -2.40 21.15
C GLY A 35 16.69 -2.71 21.97
N LEU A 36 15.52 -2.40 21.45
CA LEU A 36 14.23 -2.65 22.10
C LEU A 36 13.75 -4.09 21.82
N PRO A 37 12.90 -4.67 22.69
CA PRO A 37 12.35 -6.00 22.48
C PRO A 37 11.59 -6.11 21.15
N LEU A 38 11.85 -7.19 20.42
CA LEU A 38 11.16 -7.53 19.19
C LEU A 38 9.93 -8.40 19.49
N VAL A 39 8.89 -8.23 18.70
CA VAL A 39 7.69 -9.06 18.73
C VAL A 39 7.42 -9.60 17.34
N MET A 40 6.76 -10.75 17.25
CA MET A 40 6.25 -11.23 15.96
C MET A 40 5.07 -10.37 15.54
N PRO A 41 5.10 -9.76 14.34
CA PRO A 41 3.98 -8.99 13.86
C PRO A 41 2.77 -9.92 13.64
N ARG A 42 1.62 -9.54 14.18
CA ARG A 42 0.36 -10.25 14.00
C ARG A 42 -0.51 -9.45 13.03
N LEU A 43 -0.97 -10.13 11.98
CA LEU A 43 -1.98 -9.57 11.09
C LEU A 43 -3.32 -9.51 11.84
N HIS A 44 -3.88 -8.32 11.99
CA HIS A 44 -5.17 -8.11 12.67
C HIS A 44 -6.34 -7.95 11.69
N SER A 45 -6.07 -7.68 10.41
CA SER A 45 -7.09 -7.50 9.37
C SER A 45 -6.65 -8.13 8.05
N PRO A 46 -7.50 -8.87 7.36
CA PRO A 46 -7.30 -9.21 5.96
C PRO A 46 -7.04 -7.96 5.13
N THR A 47 -6.09 -8.03 4.21
CA THR A 47 -5.64 -6.82 3.51
C THR A 47 -5.20 -7.07 2.08
N VAL A 48 -5.38 -6.06 1.24
CA VAL A 48 -4.80 -5.95 -0.11
C VAL A 48 -4.01 -4.66 -0.18
N MET A 49 -2.79 -4.73 -0.70
CA MET A 49 -1.95 -3.56 -0.92
C MET A 49 -1.77 -3.30 -2.42
N LEU A 50 -1.99 -2.07 -2.85
CA LEU A 50 -1.83 -1.61 -4.22
C LEU A 50 -0.69 -0.59 -4.31
N ASN A 51 0.24 -0.81 -5.23
CA ASN A 51 1.27 0.19 -5.54
C ASN A 51 0.68 1.31 -6.39
N LEU A 52 1.00 2.56 -6.05
CA LEU A 52 0.64 3.74 -6.82
C LEU A 52 1.85 4.18 -7.65
N LEU A 53 1.82 3.86 -8.93
CA LEU A 53 2.86 4.29 -9.87
C LEU A 53 2.51 5.65 -10.45
N GLY A 54 3.53 6.37 -10.89
CA GLY A 54 3.37 7.72 -11.42
C GLY A 54 2.49 7.82 -12.66
N ASP A 55 2.27 6.69 -13.33
CA ASP A 55 1.34 6.59 -14.46
C ASP A 55 -0.08 7.06 -14.11
N LEU A 56 -0.50 6.88 -12.86
CA LEU A 56 -1.82 7.33 -12.38
C LEU A 56 -2.02 8.85 -12.42
N TRP A 57 -0.92 9.61 -12.44
CA TRP A 57 -0.96 11.07 -12.51
C TRP A 57 -1.04 11.59 -13.95
N PHE A 58 -1.25 10.72 -14.92
CA PHE A 58 -1.41 11.11 -16.32
C PHE A 58 -2.65 10.46 -16.93
N ALA A 59 -3.36 11.22 -17.77
CA ALA A 59 -4.42 10.73 -18.63
C ALA A 59 -4.30 11.44 -19.98
N ASP A 60 -4.32 10.68 -21.06
CA ASP A 60 -4.23 11.21 -22.44
C ASP A 60 -3.03 12.15 -22.64
N GLY A 61 -1.91 11.83 -21.95
CA GLY A 61 -0.67 12.60 -22.02
C GLY A 61 -0.67 13.89 -21.18
N GLN A 62 -1.74 14.15 -20.42
CA GLN A 62 -1.84 15.31 -19.53
C GLN A 62 -1.72 14.90 -18.06
N GLU A 63 -1.07 15.75 -17.26
CA GLU A 63 -0.97 15.55 -15.81
C GLU A 63 -2.34 15.78 -15.16
N ARG A 64 -2.72 14.89 -14.26
CA ARG A 64 -3.96 14.97 -13.48
C ARG A 64 -3.75 14.59 -12.03
N THR A 65 -4.63 15.01 -11.16
CA THR A 65 -4.73 14.48 -9.81
C THR A 65 -5.67 13.28 -9.81
N PRO A 66 -5.24 12.08 -9.33
CA PRO A 66 -6.16 10.96 -9.15
C PRO A 66 -7.34 11.33 -8.23
N PRO A 67 -8.51 10.69 -8.36
CA PRO A 67 -9.73 11.04 -7.61
C PRO A 67 -9.69 10.54 -6.16
N TRP A 68 -8.79 11.10 -5.35
CA TRP A 68 -8.55 10.67 -3.98
C TRP A 68 -9.77 10.80 -3.07
N ASP A 69 -10.62 11.79 -3.30
CA ASP A 69 -11.89 11.98 -2.60
C ASP A 69 -12.82 10.77 -2.74
N ARG A 70 -12.92 10.21 -3.95
CA ARG A 70 -13.72 9.01 -4.22
C ARG A 70 -13.10 7.75 -3.66
N VAL A 71 -11.78 7.64 -3.74
CA VAL A 71 -11.02 6.50 -3.23
C VAL A 71 -11.09 6.45 -1.71
N LEU A 72 -10.89 7.58 -1.04
CA LEU A 72 -10.91 7.68 0.42
C LEU A 72 -12.33 7.61 1.02
N ALA A 73 -13.38 7.74 0.20
CA ALA A 73 -14.76 7.48 0.63
C ALA A 73 -15.06 5.98 0.83
N LEU A 74 -14.21 5.08 0.30
CA LEU A 74 -14.38 3.64 0.51
C LEU A 74 -13.88 3.23 1.90
N PRO A 75 -14.64 2.39 2.62
CA PRO A 75 -14.25 1.96 3.96
C PRO A 75 -12.98 1.09 3.93
N GLY A 76 -12.13 1.24 4.93
CA GLY A 76 -10.90 0.46 5.09
C GLY A 76 -9.77 0.82 4.13
N VAL A 77 -9.89 1.91 3.36
CA VAL A 77 -8.82 2.39 2.47
C VAL A 77 -7.89 3.34 3.21
N HIS A 78 -6.60 3.05 3.16
CA HIS A 78 -5.52 3.83 3.76
C HIS A 78 -4.56 4.28 2.65
N LEU A 79 -4.38 5.58 2.48
CA LEU A 79 -3.53 6.17 1.44
C LEU A 79 -2.20 6.65 2.01
N HIS A 80 -1.11 6.20 1.41
CA HIS A 80 0.26 6.60 1.75
C HIS A 80 0.97 7.18 0.54
N LEU A 81 1.07 8.50 0.46
CA LEU A 81 1.83 9.21 -0.57
C LEU A 81 3.23 9.53 -0.07
N TYR A 82 4.25 9.36 -0.93
CA TYR A 82 5.65 9.50 -0.53
C TYR A 82 6.21 10.93 -0.66
N GLY A 83 5.35 11.94 -0.85
CA GLY A 83 5.74 13.34 -0.92
C GLY A 83 6.64 13.71 -2.11
N LYS A 84 6.61 12.91 -3.19
CA LYS A 84 7.41 13.18 -4.38
C LYS A 84 6.78 14.30 -5.20
N THR A 85 7.56 15.31 -5.54
CA THR A 85 7.11 16.53 -6.22
C THR A 85 6.77 16.34 -7.70
N SER A 86 7.27 15.29 -8.35
CA SER A 86 6.97 15.00 -9.75
C SER A 86 6.63 13.54 -9.97
N ALA A 87 5.52 13.28 -10.60
CA ALA A 87 5.16 11.95 -11.08
C ALA A 87 5.96 11.62 -12.36
N ARG A 88 6.30 10.33 -12.52
CA ARG A 88 6.93 9.80 -13.75
C ARG A 88 6.44 8.38 -13.96
N PRO A 89 6.24 7.93 -15.21
CA PRO A 89 5.87 6.54 -15.50
C PRO A 89 6.77 5.53 -14.78
N GLY A 90 6.17 4.50 -14.17
CA GLY A 90 6.87 3.46 -13.42
C GLY A 90 7.44 3.87 -12.07
N ARG A 91 7.44 5.18 -11.71
CA ARG A 91 7.94 5.65 -10.41
C ARG A 91 6.92 5.37 -9.32
N LYS A 92 7.32 4.66 -8.25
CA LYS A 92 6.48 4.47 -7.06
C LYS A 92 6.25 5.81 -6.36
N MET A 93 5.01 6.28 -6.40
CA MET A 93 4.57 7.55 -5.80
C MET A 93 3.94 7.36 -4.43
N GLY A 94 3.46 6.14 -4.15
CA GLY A 94 2.79 5.80 -2.91
C GLY A 94 2.32 4.34 -2.92
N HIS A 95 1.48 4.01 -1.96
CA HIS A 95 0.69 2.79 -1.93
C HIS A 95 -0.66 3.03 -1.27
N LEU A 96 -1.59 2.15 -1.52
CA LEU A 96 -2.84 2.03 -0.81
C LEU A 96 -2.86 0.69 -0.09
N THR A 97 -3.34 0.68 1.14
CA THR A 97 -3.70 -0.53 1.87
C THR A 97 -5.22 -0.55 2.05
N VAL A 98 -5.85 -1.64 1.69
CA VAL A 98 -7.28 -1.87 1.93
C VAL A 98 -7.40 -2.93 3.00
N THR A 99 -8.00 -2.61 4.14
CA THR A 99 -8.28 -3.55 5.23
C THR A 99 -9.78 -3.84 5.32
N ALA A 100 -10.15 -5.06 5.68
CA ALA A 100 -11.56 -5.45 5.86
C ALA A 100 -11.70 -6.57 6.89
N ALA A 101 -12.95 -6.93 7.20
CA ALA A 101 -13.25 -8.02 8.12
C ALA A 101 -12.97 -9.40 7.50
N THR A 102 -13.04 -9.54 6.17
CA THR A 102 -12.81 -10.79 5.45
C THR A 102 -11.90 -10.55 4.22
N PRO A 103 -11.17 -11.58 3.75
CA PRO A 103 -10.36 -11.49 2.53
C PRO A 103 -11.20 -11.09 1.30
N ASP A 104 -12.40 -11.62 1.15
CA ASP A 104 -13.28 -11.31 0.03
C ASP A 104 -13.71 -9.85 0.04
N ALA A 105 -14.03 -9.29 1.22
CA ALA A 105 -14.40 -7.88 1.36
C ALA A 105 -13.19 -6.97 1.05
N ALA A 106 -11.99 -7.32 1.50
CA ALA A 106 -10.77 -6.58 1.18
C ALA A 106 -10.52 -6.58 -0.34
N THR A 107 -10.66 -7.74 -0.98
CA THR A 107 -10.50 -7.90 -2.43
C THR A 107 -11.55 -7.09 -3.19
N ALA A 108 -12.83 -7.17 -2.81
CA ALA A 108 -13.91 -6.43 -3.47
C ALA A 108 -13.69 -4.91 -3.39
N THR A 109 -13.29 -4.39 -2.22
CA THR A 109 -12.97 -2.97 -2.06
C THR A 109 -11.73 -2.57 -2.87
N ALA A 110 -10.69 -3.40 -2.89
CA ALA A 110 -9.49 -3.13 -3.69
C ALA A 110 -9.80 -3.11 -5.20
N GLN A 111 -10.70 -3.97 -5.68
CA GLN A 111 -11.16 -3.93 -7.07
C GLN A 111 -11.92 -2.63 -7.39
N GLN A 112 -12.76 -2.13 -6.47
CA GLN A 112 -13.40 -0.82 -6.64
C GLN A 112 -12.37 0.31 -6.72
N VAL A 113 -11.33 0.28 -5.88
CA VAL A 113 -10.19 1.21 -5.97
C VAL A 113 -9.53 1.13 -7.34
N CYS A 114 -9.28 -0.08 -7.86
CA CYS A 114 -8.68 -0.25 -9.19
C CYS A 114 -9.55 0.39 -10.28
N VAL A 115 -10.87 0.20 -10.24
CA VAL A 115 -11.79 0.84 -11.20
C VAL A 115 -11.72 2.36 -11.11
N LEU A 116 -11.74 2.94 -9.90
CA LEU A 116 -11.68 4.39 -9.70
C LEU A 116 -10.36 5.00 -10.20
N LEU A 117 -9.25 4.26 -10.06
CA LEU A 117 -7.92 4.72 -10.44
C LEU A 117 -7.54 4.35 -11.87
N GLY A 118 -8.30 3.50 -12.55
CA GLY A 118 -7.94 2.96 -13.87
C GLY A 118 -6.77 1.97 -13.82
N LEU A 119 -6.63 1.26 -12.69
CA LEU A 119 -5.65 0.18 -12.54
C LEU A 119 -6.18 -1.12 -13.15
N PRO A 120 -5.29 -2.03 -13.61
CA PRO A 120 -5.72 -3.34 -14.08
C PRO A 120 -6.39 -4.13 -12.94
N ALA A 121 -7.41 -4.89 -13.30
CA ALA A 121 -8.03 -5.85 -12.40
C ALA A 121 -7.07 -7.02 -12.08
N PHE A 122 -7.24 -7.66 -10.93
CA PHE A 122 -6.47 -8.83 -10.48
C PHE A 122 -7.41 -9.89 -9.92
#